data_bb530b92a868b38763dacb51b80e0a63
#
_entry.id   bb530b92a868b38763dacb51b80e0a63
#
_cell.length_a   1.000
_cell.length_b   1.000
_cell.length_c   1.000
_cell.angle_alpha   90.00
_cell.angle_beta   90.00
_cell.angle_gamma   90.00
#
_symmetry.space_group_name_H-M   'P 1'
#
loop_
_entity.id
_entity.type
_entity.pdbx_description
1 polymer ?
#
loop_
_entity_poly.entity_id
_entity_poly.type
_entity_poly.pdbx_seq_one_letter_code
_entity_poly.pdbx_strand_id
1 'polypeptide(L)'
;MNEIVSVSHGVVGYDGRPVLRDVSLTVSAGEVVAILGANGSGKSTLIRTILGLVPLSGGTVSLFGTPQRRFRQWHRVGYVPQRLDAGGGVPATVGEVVASGRLARRGVFRPPGSADRAAVAAALASVGLTERVKDPVATLSGGQQQRTLIARALAGEPELLVLDEPTAGVDSTSQVAFAAALGGFLGTGGTVLLVAHELGPLQPLIQRAVVVHDGRIAYDGPEIPEPAGHHADAGHDHQHQHCAEDPSLAIVRGAVDR
;
A
#
# COMPACT_ATOMS: atom_id res chain seq x y z
N MET A 1 -8.20 -25.54 -1.61
CA MET A 1 -7.69 -24.31 -0.99
C MET A 1 -8.85 -23.33 -0.89
N ASN A 2 -9.02 -22.63 0.24
CA ASN A 2 -10.15 -21.71 0.42
C ASN A 2 -9.78 -20.34 -0.16
N GLU A 3 -10.31 -19.99 -1.33
CA GLU A 3 -10.05 -18.69 -1.96
C GLU A 3 -10.75 -17.57 -1.21
N ILE A 4 -9.99 -16.58 -0.77
CA ILE A 4 -10.51 -15.38 -0.09
C ILE A 4 -10.78 -14.24 -1.08
N VAL A 5 -9.89 -14.08 -2.06
CA VAL A 5 -10.07 -13.11 -3.16
C VAL A 5 -9.99 -13.86 -4.48
N SER A 6 -10.91 -13.59 -5.38
CA SER A 6 -10.85 -14.06 -6.76
C SER A 6 -11.27 -12.95 -7.70
N VAL A 7 -10.39 -12.59 -8.62
CA VAL A 7 -10.63 -11.68 -9.74
C VAL A 7 -10.51 -12.49 -11.01
N SER A 8 -11.53 -12.46 -11.86
CA SER A 8 -11.55 -13.16 -13.14
C SER A 8 -11.78 -12.17 -14.27
N HIS A 9 -10.81 -12.11 -15.19
CA HIS A 9 -10.87 -11.26 -16.39
C HIS A 9 -11.22 -9.80 -16.10
N GLY A 10 -10.64 -9.24 -15.00
CA GLY A 10 -10.93 -7.90 -14.52
C GLY A 10 -10.48 -6.82 -15.51
N VAL A 11 -11.40 -5.96 -15.90
CA VAL A 11 -11.14 -4.80 -16.77
C VAL A 11 -11.63 -3.54 -16.07
N VAL A 12 -10.78 -2.51 -16.02
CA VAL A 12 -11.10 -1.17 -15.49
C VAL A 12 -10.58 -0.11 -16.43
N GLY A 13 -11.36 0.90 -16.71
CA GLY A 13 -10.96 2.06 -17.50
C GLY A 13 -11.53 3.35 -16.92
N TYR A 14 -10.83 4.47 -17.15
CA TYR A 14 -11.26 5.83 -16.85
C TYR A 14 -11.27 6.63 -18.15
N ASP A 15 -12.39 7.27 -18.47
CA ASP A 15 -12.54 8.12 -19.65
C ASP A 15 -12.05 7.45 -20.95
N GLY A 16 -12.41 6.17 -21.13
CA GLY A 16 -12.04 5.38 -22.30
C GLY A 16 -10.57 4.87 -22.30
N ARG A 17 -9.77 5.18 -21.27
CA ARG A 17 -8.41 4.68 -21.14
C ARG A 17 -8.37 3.45 -20.24
N PRO A 18 -7.96 2.27 -20.74
CA PRO A 18 -7.89 1.07 -19.95
C PRO A 18 -6.72 1.17 -18.95
N VAL A 19 -7.01 0.91 -17.67
CA VAL A 19 -6.02 0.85 -16.58
C VAL A 19 -5.76 -0.59 -16.16
N LEU A 20 -6.80 -1.43 -16.08
CA LEU A 20 -6.65 -2.87 -15.94
C LEU A 20 -7.18 -3.56 -17.20
N ARG A 21 -6.41 -4.55 -17.69
CA ARG A 21 -6.62 -5.21 -18.97
C ARG A 21 -6.58 -6.72 -18.80
N ASP A 22 -7.74 -7.33 -18.53
CA ASP A 22 -7.86 -8.78 -18.40
C ASP A 22 -7.03 -9.37 -17.24
N VAL A 23 -7.20 -8.79 -16.04
CA VAL A 23 -6.49 -9.23 -14.85
C VAL A 23 -7.23 -10.39 -14.20
N SER A 24 -6.52 -11.51 -13.97
CA SER A 24 -7.01 -12.64 -13.18
C SER A 24 -6.05 -12.89 -12.02
N LEU A 25 -6.58 -12.92 -10.79
CA LEU A 25 -5.82 -13.07 -9.56
C LEU A 25 -6.65 -13.83 -8.53
N THR A 26 -6.05 -14.82 -7.87
CA THR A 26 -6.64 -15.49 -6.70
C THR A 26 -5.74 -15.30 -5.49
N VAL A 27 -6.33 -15.18 -4.29
CA VAL A 27 -5.61 -15.17 -3.01
C VAL A 27 -6.27 -16.19 -2.09
N SER A 28 -5.47 -17.09 -1.55
CA SER A 28 -5.92 -18.16 -0.64
C SER A 28 -5.88 -17.72 0.82
N ALA A 29 -6.65 -18.39 1.68
CA ALA A 29 -6.62 -18.16 3.12
C ALA A 29 -5.21 -18.39 3.69
N GLY A 30 -4.74 -17.47 4.54
CA GLY A 30 -3.42 -17.49 5.16
C GLY A 30 -2.25 -17.12 4.24
N GLU A 31 -2.52 -16.76 2.99
CA GLU A 31 -1.50 -16.38 2.02
C GLU A 31 -1.07 -14.91 2.18
N VAL A 32 0.20 -14.64 1.92
CA VAL A 32 0.77 -13.30 1.88
C VAL A 32 1.22 -12.99 0.45
N VAL A 33 0.43 -12.18 -0.24
CA VAL A 33 0.66 -11.82 -1.64
C VAL A 33 1.10 -10.36 -1.75
N ALA A 34 2.25 -10.13 -2.38
CA ALA A 34 2.71 -8.79 -2.74
C ALA A 34 2.39 -8.47 -4.20
N ILE A 35 1.70 -7.35 -4.44
CA ILE A 35 1.49 -6.79 -5.76
C ILE A 35 2.58 -5.75 -6.02
N LEU A 36 3.42 -6.02 -6.99
CA LEU A 36 4.58 -5.22 -7.36
C LEU A 36 4.40 -4.60 -8.76
N GLY A 37 5.22 -3.63 -9.10
CA GLY A 37 5.23 -3.00 -10.43
C GLY A 37 5.51 -1.49 -10.38
N ALA A 38 5.75 -0.88 -11.53
CA ALA A 38 6.03 0.55 -11.65
C ALA A 38 4.84 1.43 -11.23
N ASN A 39 5.10 2.71 -10.96
CA ASN A 39 4.03 3.68 -10.72
C ASN A 39 3.15 3.80 -11.96
N GLY A 40 1.82 3.87 -11.75
CA GLY A 40 0.86 3.91 -12.85
C GLY A 40 0.54 2.55 -13.50
N SER A 41 1.17 1.43 -13.09
CA SER A 41 0.90 0.11 -13.68
C SER A 41 -0.50 -0.46 -13.40
N GLY A 42 -1.26 0.12 -12.45
CA GLY A 42 -2.61 -0.31 -12.10
C GLY A 42 -2.76 -0.98 -10.73
N LYS A 43 -1.70 -1.12 -9.91
CA LYS A 43 -1.70 -1.81 -8.61
C LYS A 43 -2.78 -1.31 -7.64
N SER A 44 -2.79 -0.01 -7.34
CA SER A 44 -3.79 0.59 -6.45
C SER A 44 -5.20 0.53 -7.04
N THR A 45 -5.32 0.60 -8.38
CA THR A 45 -6.61 0.39 -9.05
C THR A 45 -7.10 -1.04 -8.84
N LEU A 46 -6.23 -2.05 -8.94
CA LEU A 46 -6.59 -3.45 -8.69
C LEU A 46 -7.10 -3.65 -7.26
N ILE A 47 -6.36 -3.14 -6.26
CA ILE A 47 -6.80 -3.20 -4.86
C ILE A 47 -8.15 -2.48 -4.65
N ARG A 48 -8.29 -1.26 -5.16
CA ARG A 48 -9.55 -0.50 -5.03
C ARG A 48 -10.71 -1.19 -5.73
N THR A 49 -10.43 -1.90 -6.83
CA THR A 49 -11.43 -2.71 -7.52
C THR A 49 -11.84 -3.92 -6.69
N ILE A 50 -10.88 -4.63 -6.07
CA ILE A 50 -11.16 -5.74 -5.15
C ILE A 50 -12.02 -5.27 -3.96
N LEU A 51 -11.75 -4.07 -3.44
CA LEU A 51 -12.50 -3.46 -2.34
C LEU A 51 -13.86 -2.85 -2.77
N GLY A 52 -14.19 -2.85 -4.06
CA GLY A 52 -15.44 -2.26 -4.56
C GLY A 52 -15.46 -0.73 -4.58
N LEU A 53 -14.31 -0.10 -4.39
CA LEU A 53 -14.15 1.36 -4.47
C LEU A 53 -14.07 1.87 -5.91
N VAL A 54 -13.69 0.99 -6.84
CA VAL A 54 -13.65 1.25 -8.29
C VAL A 54 -14.46 0.16 -8.99
N PRO A 55 -15.45 0.51 -9.82
CA PRO A 55 -16.25 -0.48 -10.52
C PRO A 55 -15.47 -1.14 -11.65
N LEU A 56 -15.72 -2.44 -11.88
CA LEU A 56 -15.28 -3.15 -13.08
C LEU A 56 -16.09 -2.72 -14.30
N SER A 57 -15.40 -2.54 -15.43
CA SER A 57 -16.01 -2.43 -16.76
C SER A 57 -16.27 -3.81 -17.37
N GLY A 58 -15.51 -4.83 -16.97
CA GLY A 58 -15.66 -6.23 -17.40
C GLY A 58 -15.03 -7.18 -16.37
N GLY A 59 -15.41 -8.45 -16.44
CA GLY A 59 -14.97 -9.47 -15.51
C GLY A 59 -15.75 -9.51 -14.19
N THR A 60 -15.23 -10.24 -13.20
CA THR A 60 -15.87 -10.42 -11.90
C THR A 60 -14.88 -10.40 -10.76
N VAL A 61 -15.34 -9.97 -9.58
CA VAL A 61 -14.62 -10.08 -8.31
C VAL A 61 -15.50 -10.82 -7.32
N SER A 62 -14.91 -11.74 -6.57
CA SER A 62 -15.54 -12.35 -5.40
C SER A 62 -14.62 -12.25 -4.17
N LEU A 63 -15.26 -12.11 -3.00
CA LEU A 63 -14.61 -12.10 -1.69
C LEU A 63 -15.22 -13.22 -0.87
N PHE A 64 -14.38 -14.09 -0.30
CA PHE A 64 -14.82 -15.23 0.51
C PHE A 64 -15.90 -16.07 -0.20
N GLY A 65 -15.73 -16.33 -1.51
CA GLY A 65 -16.67 -17.06 -2.35
C GLY A 65 -17.97 -16.32 -2.70
N THR A 66 -18.14 -15.06 -2.23
CA THR A 66 -19.33 -14.25 -2.50
C THR A 66 -19.01 -13.19 -3.55
N PRO A 67 -19.81 -13.06 -4.64
CA PRO A 67 -19.66 -11.97 -5.59
C PRO A 67 -19.64 -10.62 -4.89
N GLN A 68 -18.65 -9.78 -5.18
CA GLN A 68 -18.38 -8.52 -4.49
C GLN A 68 -19.62 -7.61 -4.36
N ARG A 69 -20.45 -7.52 -5.42
CA ARG A 69 -21.69 -6.71 -5.42
C ARG A 69 -22.71 -7.17 -4.37
N ARG A 70 -22.62 -8.42 -3.92
CA ARG A 70 -23.48 -9.03 -2.88
C ARG A 70 -22.77 -9.18 -1.54
N PHE A 71 -21.47 -8.92 -1.48
CA PHE A 71 -20.68 -9.05 -0.26
C PHE A 71 -21.13 -8.01 0.78
N ARG A 72 -21.41 -8.46 2.01
CA ARG A 72 -21.88 -7.63 3.13
C ARG A 72 -21.00 -7.74 4.36
N GLN A 73 -20.07 -8.68 4.39
CA GLN A 73 -19.25 -8.98 5.57
C GLN A 73 -17.95 -8.16 5.57
N TRP A 74 -18.05 -6.85 5.30
CA TRP A 74 -16.89 -5.95 5.19
C TRP A 74 -16.06 -5.86 6.48
N HIS A 75 -16.59 -6.27 7.64
CA HIS A 75 -15.82 -6.40 8.87
C HIS A 75 -14.71 -7.47 8.80
N ARG A 76 -14.80 -8.42 7.85
CA ARG A 76 -13.76 -9.43 7.58
C ARG A 76 -12.58 -8.86 6.78
N VAL A 77 -12.69 -7.64 6.25
CA VAL A 77 -11.67 -7.00 5.41
C VAL A 77 -11.17 -5.75 6.12
N GLY A 78 -9.88 -5.72 6.43
CA GLY A 78 -9.18 -4.53 6.90
C GLY A 78 -8.51 -3.83 5.70
N TYR A 79 -8.62 -2.51 5.63
CA TYR A 79 -7.97 -1.72 4.58
C TYR A 79 -7.10 -0.61 5.15
N VAL A 80 -5.85 -0.58 4.71
CA VAL A 80 -4.88 0.47 5.03
C VAL A 80 -4.54 1.21 3.74
N PRO A 81 -5.04 2.44 3.55
CA PRO A 81 -4.70 3.27 2.40
C PRO A 81 -3.29 3.82 2.52
N GLN A 82 -2.72 4.26 1.41
CA GLN A 82 -1.39 4.86 1.32
C GLN A 82 -1.21 6.08 2.24
N ARG A 83 -2.26 6.89 2.39
CA ARG A 83 -2.25 8.08 3.26
C ARG A 83 -3.54 8.19 4.06
N LEU A 84 -3.44 8.78 5.24
CA LEU A 84 -4.59 9.36 5.91
C LEU A 84 -4.98 10.59 5.11
N ASP A 85 -6.13 10.52 4.42
CA ASP A 85 -6.80 11.74 3.99
C ASP A 85 -7.38 12.41 5.25
N ALA A 86 -6.50 13.09 5.98
CA ALA A 86 -6.87 13.99 7.08
C ALA A 86 -7.58 15.26 6.53
N GLY A 87 -8.12 15.17 5.32
CA GLY A 87 -8.75 16.25 4.58
C GLY A 87 -10.15 16.63 5.09
N GLY A 88 -10.29 16.86 6.35
CA GLY A 88 -11.59 17.28 6.90
C GLY A 88 -11.54 18.15 8.14
N GLY A 89 -10.35 18.51 8.64
CA GLY A 89 -10.22 19.43 9.77
C GLY A 89 -10.89 18.97 11.07
N VAL A 90 -11.44 17.78 11.14
CA VAL A 90 -12.00 17.22 12.38
C VAL A 90 -10.85 16.68 13.22
N PRO A 91 -10.55 17.30 14.36
CA PRO A 91 -9.51 16.80 15.25
C PRO A 91 -9.98 15.45 15.80
N ALA A 92 -9.25 14.39 15.44
CA ALA A 92 -9.48 13.03 15.95
C ALA A 92 -8.24 12.55 16.71
N THR A 93 -8.45 11.88 17.82
CA THR A 93 -7.39 11.21 18.57
C THR A 93 -7.03 9.86 17.95
N VAL A 94 -5.85 9.36 18.26
CA VAL A 94 -5.41 8.01 17.87
C VAL A 94 -6.45 6.96 18.26
N GLY A 95 -6.94 7.01 19.51
CA GLY A 95 -7.94 6.09 20.02
C GLY A 95 -9.26 6.11 19.22
N GLU A 96 -9.74 7.31 18.85
CA GLU A 96 -10.96 7.45 18.05
C GLU A 96 -10.80 6.90 16.63
N VAL A 97 -9.65 7.18 15.98
CA VAL A 97 -9.33 6.62 14.67
C VAL A 97 -9.27 5.10 14.73
N VAL A 98 -8.56 4.52 15.70
CA VAL A 98 -8.46 3.06 15.85
C VAL A 98 -9.82 2.44 16.20
N ALA A 99 -10.60 3.07 17.07
CA ALA A 99 -11.95 2.60 17.43
C ALA A 99 -12.92 2.61 16.24
N SER A 100 -12.71 3.48 15.24
CA SER A 100 -13.51 3.48 14.02
C SER A 100 -13.41 2.17 13.23
N GLY A 101 -12.31 1.42 13.37
CA GLY A 101 -12.13 0.09 12.77
C GLY A 101 -13.18 -0.94 13.25
N ARG A 102 -13.80 -0.71 14.41
CA ARG A 102 -14.86 -1.59 14.96
C ARG A 102 -16.24 -1.33 14.36
N LEU A 103 -16.44 -0.20 13.68
CA LEU A 103 -17.77 0.22 13.20
C LEU A 103 -18.42 -0.81 12.26
N ALA A 104 -17.65 -1.42 11.38
CA ALA A 104 -18.16 -2.43 10.45
C ALA A 104 -18.67 -3.70 11.17
N ARG A 105 -18.14 -4.00 12.37
CA ARG A 105 -18.51 -5.17 13.17
C ARG A 105 -19.67 -4.88 14.14
N ARG A 106 -19.61 -3.75 14.85
CA ARG A 106 -20.63 -3.40 15.86
C ARG A 106 -21.83 -2.62 15.33
N GLY A 107 -21.69 -1.99 14.16
CA GLY A 107 -22.64 -1.01 13.63
C GLY A 107 -22.46 0.38 14.27
N VAL A 108 -22.98 1.39 13.58
CA VAL A 108 -22.78 2.81 13.93
C VAL A 108 -23.54 3.21 15.20
N PHE A 109 -24.71 2.63 15.42
CA PHE A 109 -25.63 3.03 16.51
C PHE A 109 -25.39 2.32 17.85
N ARG A 110 -24.50 1.32 17.90
CA ARG A 110 -24.21 0.61 19.15
C ARG A 110 -23.01 1.25 19.85
N PRO A 111 -23.08 1.55 21.15
CA PRO A 111 -21.93 2.03 21.92
C PRO A 111 -20.85 0.94 22.00
N PRO A 112 -19.56 1.32 22.15
CA PRO A 112 -18.45 0.36 22.24
C PRO A 112 -18.55 -0.48 23.52
N GLY A 113 -18.59 -1.81 23.34
CA GLY A 113 -18.57 -2.79 24.43
C GLY A 113 -17.17 -3.04 25.00
N SER A 114 -17.08 -3.98 25.97
CA SER A 114 -15.79 -4.40 26.55
C SER A 114 -14.90 -5.06 25.48
N ALA A 115 -15.47 -5.90 24.62
CA ALA A 115 -14.76 -6.55 23.52
C ALA A 115 -14.20 -5.53 22.52
N ASP A 116 -14.94 -4.45 22.20
CA ASP A 116 -14.43 -3.41 21.30
C ASP A 116 -13.26 -2.66 21.93
N ARG A 117 -13.36 -2.33 23.22
CA ARG A 117 -12.25 -1.68 23.95
C ARG A 117 -11.01 -2.57 24.02
N ALA A 118 -11.18 -3.87 24.26
CA ALA A 118 -10.08 -4.82 24.29
C ALA A 118 -9.40 -4.95 22.93
N ALA A 119 -10.16 -5.05 21.82
CA ALA A 119 -9.62 -5.11 20.47
C ALA A 119 -8.84 -3.84 20.09
N VAL A 120 -9.38 -2.66 20.46
CA VAL A 120 -8.68 -1.37 20.24
C VAL A 120 -7.37 -1.32 21.02
N ALA A 121 -7.38 -1.73 22.30
CA ALA A 121 -6.18 -1.75 23.15
C ALA A 121 -5.13 -2.72 22.58
N ALA A 122 -5.53 -3.93 22.17
CA ALA A 122 -4.64 -4.90 21.54
C ALA A 122 -4.03 -4.38 20.24
N ALA A 123 -4.83 -3.75 19.38
CA ALA A 123 -4.36 -3.15 18.14
C ALA A 123 -3.38 -2.00 18.36
N LEU A 124 -3.61 -1.14 19.36
CA LEU A 124 -2.69 -0.08 19.73
C LEU A 124 -1.36 -0.65 20.27
N ALA A 125 -1.43 -1.69 21.10
CA ALA A 125 -0.25 -2.36 21.64
C ALA A 125 0.60 -3.01 20.53
N SER A 126 -0.04 -3.68 19.55
CA SER A 126 0.67 -4.35 18.45
C SER A 126 1.51 -3.40 17.57
N VAL A 127 1.12 -2.12 17.51
CA VAL A 127 1.85 -1.09 16.73
C VAL A 127 2.64 -0.11 17.61
N GLY A 128 2.71 -0.33 18.94
CA GLY A 128 3.46 0.52 19.88
C GLY A 128 2.90 1.93 20.04
N LEU A 129 1.56 2.10 20.06
CA LEU A 129 0.89 3.39 20.22
C LEU A 129 0.02 3.50 21.48
N THR A 130 0.17 2.60 22.44
CA THR A 130 -0.65 2.57 23.68
C THR A 130 -0.60 3.89 24.43
N GLU A 131 0.58 4.48 24.60
CA GLU A 131 0.77 5.75 25.34
C GLU A 131 0.25 6.99 24.58
N ARG A 132 -0.06 6.82 23.30
CA ARG A 132 -0.50 7.90 22.41
C ARG A 132 -2.00 7.92 22.13
N VAL A 133 -2.77 7.12 22.84
CA VAL A 133 -4.23 6.91 22.58
C VAL A 133 -5.02 8.23 22.58
N LYS A 134 -4.60 9.22 23.38
CA LYS A 134 -5.25 10.53 23.51
C LYS A 134 -4.66 11.62 22.61
N ASP A 135 -3.53 11.34 21.95
CA ASP A 135 -2.88 12.33 21.11
C ASP A 135 -3.70 12.61 19.85
N PRO A 136 -3.79 13.87 19.41
CA PRO A 136 -4.37 14.20 18.12
C PRO A 136 -3.54 13.58 16.99
N VAL A 137 -4.20 12.90 16.03
CA VAL A 137 -3.48 12.26 14.90
C VAL A 137 -2.68 13.27 14.08
N ALA A 138 -3.14 14.50 13.98
CA ALA A 138 -2.46 15.57 13.25
C ALA A 138 -1.09 15.95 13.84
N THR A 139 -0.82 15.63 15.12
CA THR A 139 0.46 15.93 15.79
C THR A 139 1.48 14.80 15.67
N LEU A 140 1.09 13.66 15.10
CA LEU A 140 1.93 12.50 14.96
C LEU A 140 2.89 12.62 13.77
N SER A 141 4.06 11.95 13.86
CA SER A 141 4.92 11.75 12.69
C SER A 141 4.23 10.90 11.62
N GLY A 142 4.70 10.96 10.36
CA GLY A 142 4.14 10.16 9.27
C GLY A 142 4.12 8.66 9.58
N GLY A 143 5.20 8.12 10.17
CA GLY A 143 5.27 6.73 10.60
C GLY A 143 4.27 6.39 11.72
N GLN A 144 4.03 7.30 12.67
CA GLN A 144 3.01 7.12 13.71
C GLN A 144 1.60 7.18 13.15
N GLN A 145 1.33 8.08 12.18
CA GLN A 145 0.05 8.15 11.48
C GLN A 145 -0.21 6.84 10.71
N GLN A 146 0.80 6.32 10.02
CA GLN A 146 0.69 5.05 9.30
C GLN A 146 0.41 3.88 10.26
N ARG A 147 1.12 3.81 11.40
CA ARG A 147 0.85 2.81 12.45
C ARG A 147 -0.57 2.94 13.03
N THR A 148 -1.11 4.16 13.11
CA THR A 148 -2.50 4.38 13.53
C THR A 148 -3.49 3.79 12.53
N LEU A 149 -3.24 3.92 11.21
CA LEU A 149 -4.07 3.29 10.19
C LEU A 149 -4.03 1.77 10.24
N ILE A 150 -2.83 1.21 10.49
CA ILE A 150 -2.66 -0.23 10.66
C ILE A 150 -3.44 -0.72 11.88
N ALA A 151 -3.28 -0.04 13.03
CA ALA A 151 -4.03 -0.36 14.24
C ALA A 151 -5.55 -0.28 14.01
N ARG A 152 -6.04 0.72 13.27
CA ARG A 152 -7.45 0.83 12.87
C ARG A 152 -7.92 -0.41 12.11
N ALA A 153 -7.15 -0.86 11.13
CA ALA A 153 -7.49 -2.04 10.34
C ALA A 153 -7.49 -3.31 11.20
N LEU A 154 -6.46 -3.50 12.05
CA LEU A 154 -6.33 -4.64 12.95
C LEU A 154 -7.40 -4.66 14.06
N ALA A 155 -7.82 -3.49 14.57
CA ALA A 155 -8.91 -3.40 15.55
C ALA A 155 -10.23 -3.99 15.03
N GLY A 156 -10.43 -3.99 13.70
CA GLY A 156 -11.55 -4.68 13.04
C GLY A 156 -11.50 -6.21 13.19
N GLU A 157 -10.38 -6.80 13.63
CA GLU A 157 -10.14 -8.25 13.65
C GLU A 157 -10.48 -8.88 12.27
N PRO A 158 -9.88 -8.38 11.18
CA PRO A 158 -10.17 -8.88 9.84
C PRO A 158 -9.60 -10.27 9.62
N GLU A 159 -10.06 -10.96 8.57
CA GLU A 159 -9.45 -12.19 8.05
C GLU A 159 -8.56 -11.90 6.84
N LEU A 160 -8.88 -10.83 6.10
CA LEU A 160 -8.07 -10.30 5.00
C LEU A 160 -7.63 -8.88 5.31
N LEU A 161 -6.33 -8.62 5.28
CA LEU A 161 -5.74 -7.29 5.38
C LEU A 161 -5.23 -6.84 4.01
N VAL A 162 -5.77 -5.74 3.51
CA VAL A 162 -5.38 -5.13 2.24
C VAL A 162 -4.60 -3.85 2.52
N LEU A 163 -3.39 -3.74 1.97
CA LEU A 163 -2.44 -2.68 2.26
C LEU A 163 -2.03 -1.99 0.95
N ASP A 164 -2.26 -0.69 0.85
CA ASP A 164 -1.89 0.11 -0.33
C ASP A 164 -0.67 0.97 0.01
N GLU A 165 0.54 0.51 -0.38
CA GLU A 165 1.84 1.15 -0.14
C GLU A 165 2.08 1.58 1.33
N PRO A 166 1.97 0.66 2.30
CA PRO A 166 1.96 1.01 3.73
C PRO A 166 3.31 1.50 4.26
N THR A 167 4.40 1.34 3.51
CA THR A 167 5.77 1.73 3.91
C THR A 167 6.27 2.98 3.18
N ALA A 168 5.49 3.55 2.27
CA ALA A 168 5.90 4.72 1.49
C ALA A 168 6.10 5.94 2.39
N GLY A 169 7.34 6.48 2.39
CA GLY A 169 7.70 7.67 3.20
C GLY A 169 7.74 7.41 4.72
N VAL A 170 7.83 6.15 5.15
CA VAL A 170 7.90 5.75 6.55
C VAL A 170 9.36 5.43 6.92
N ASP A 171 9.79 5.91 8.09
CA ASP A 171 11.14 5.63 8.63
C ASP A 171 11.35 4.13 8.91
N SER A 172 12.62 3.69 8.92
CA SER A 172 13.01 2.29 9.09
C SER A 172 12.51 1.67 10.41
N THR A 173 12.52 2.43 11.50
CA THR A 173 12.02 1.97 12.80
C THR A 173 10.53 1.67 12.75
N SER A 174 9.76 2.54 12.12
CA SER A 174 8.31 2.35 11.92
C SER A 174 8.02 1.19 10.96
N GLN A 175 8.86 0.96 9.93
CA GLN A 175 8.73 -0.19 9.04
C GLN A 175 8.96 -1.52 9.77
N VAL A 176 9.95 -1.60 10.67
CA VAL A 176 10.21 -2.79 11.50
C VAL A 176 9.04 -3.06 12.44
N ALA A 177 8.52 -2.01 13.11
CA ALA A 177 7.35 -2.15 13.98
C ALA A 177 6.11 -2.64 13.20
N PHE A 178 5.94 -2.17 11.96
CA PHE A 178 4.90 -2.64 11.07
C PHE A 178 5.07 -4.12 10.69
N ALA A 179 6.29 -4.53 10.30
CA ALA A 179 6.57 -5.93 9.98
C ALA A 179 6.27 -6.86 11.16
N ALA A 180 6.60 -6.44 12.40
CA ALA A 180 6.27 -7.19 13.60
C ALA A 180 4.75 -7.31 13.84
N ALA A 181 4.01 -6.21 13.68
CA ALA A 181 2.54 -6.21 13.80
C ALA A 181 1.88 -7.13 12.75
N LEU A 182 2.40 -7.09 11.51
CA LEU A 182 1.94 -7.94 10.43
C LEU A 182 2.24 -9.42 10.70
N GLY A 183 3.44 -9.73 11.21
CA GLY A 183 3.82 -11.08 11.65
C GLY A 183 2.88 -11.62 12.73
N GLY A 184 2.51 -10.78 13.71
CA GLY A 184 1.51 -11.13 14.72
C GLY A 184 0.13 -11.46 14.11
N PHE A 185 -0.33 -10.67 13.14
CA PHE A 185 -1.59 -10.92 12.43
C PHE A 185 -1.53 -12.24 11.63
N LEU A 186 -0.43 -12.52 10.94
CA LEU A 186 -0.23 -13.76 10.21
C LEU A 186 -0.21 -14.97 11.15
N GLY A 187 0.38 -14.83 12.34
CA GLY A 187 0.37 -15.88 13.38
C GLY A 187 -1.03 -16.28 13.83
N THR A 188 -2.05 -15.46 13.61
CA THR A 188 -3.47 -15.78 13.86
C THR A 188 -4.18 -16.40 12.65
N GLY A 189 -3.46 -16.69 11.56
CA GLY A 189 -4.04 -17.24 10.32
C GLY A 189 -4.58 -16.18 9.36
N GLY A 190 -4.21 -14.90 9.55
CA GLY A 190 -4.62 -13.80 8.70
C GLY A 190 -4.07 -13.92 7.28
N THR A 191 -4.80 -13.35 6.32
CA THR A 191 -4.42 -13.26 4.90
C THR A 191 -4.02 -11.83 4.57
N VAL A 192 -2.98 -11.65 3.75
CA VAL A 192 -2.47 -10.32 3.41
C VAL A 192 -2.37 -10.13 1.90
N LEU A 193 -2.92 -9.05 1.41
CA LEU A 193 -2.74 -8.54 0.06
C LEU A 193 -2.08 -7.16 0.14
N LEU A 194 -0.83 -7.06 -0.28
CA LEU A 194 0.01 -5.88 -0.11
C LEU A 194 0.40 -5.30 -1.47
N VAL A 195 0.17 -4.01 -1.69
CA VAL A 195 0.85 -3.26 -2.75
C VAL A 195 2.11 -2.63 -2.18
N ALA A 196 3.24 -2.85 -2.80
CA ALA A 196 4.49 -2.21 -2.46
C ALA A 196 5.30 -1.87 -3.72
N HIS A 197 6.14 -0.86 -3.59
CA HIS A 197 7.20 -0.56 -4.55
C HIS A 197 8.50 -1.25 -4.10
N GLU A 198 8.75 -1.19 -2.81
CA GLU A 198 9.87 -1.84 -2.12
C GLU A 198 9.33 -2.59 -0.90
N LEU A 199 9.81 -3.81 -0.70
CA LEU A 199 9.33 -4.68 0.38
C LEU A 199 10.07 -4.43 1.70
N GLY A 200 11.35 -4.09 1.66
CA GLY A 200 12.17 -3.83 2.85
C GLY A 200 11.99 -4.91 3.93
N PRO A 201 11.69 -4.52 5.19
CA PRO A 201 11.51 -5.47 6.30
C PRO A 201 10.32 -6.43 6.13
N LEU A 202 9.42 -6.20 5.16
CA LEU A 202 8.29 -7.08 4.87
C LEU A 202 8.67 -8.28 3.99
N GLN A 203 9.79 -8.21 3.27
CA GLN A 203 10.21 -9.24 2.32
C GLN A 203 10.18 -10.66 2.89
N PRO A 204 10.65 -10.95 4.12
CA PRO A 204 10.62 -12.30 4.68
C PRO A 204 9.21 -12.85 4.93
N LEU A 205 8.18 -11.99 4.95
CA LEU A 205 6.79 -12.39 5.18
C LEU A 205 6.07 -12.73 3.87
N ILE A 206 6.60 -12.32 2.71
CA ILE A 206 5.96 -12.49 1.42
C ILE A 206 6.14 -13.95 0.94
N GLN A 207 5.04 -14.59 0.57
CA GLN A 207 5.02 -15.96 0.07
C GLN A 207 4.85 -16.02 -1.45
N ARG A 208 4.28 -14.96 -2.05
CA ARG A 208 4.02 -14.89 -3.49
C ARG A 208 4.05 -13.45 -3.97
N ALA A 209 4.68 -13.24 -5.11
CA ALA A 209 4.74 -11.95 -5.77
C ALA A 209 3.93 -11.95 -7.07
N VAL A 210 3.16 -10.90 -7.28
CA VAL A 210 2.37 -10.64 -8.49
C VAL A 210 2.86 -9.31 -9.07
N VAL A 211 3.46 -9.34 -10.26
CA VAL A 211 3.92 -8.12 -10.92
C VAL A 211 2.86 -7.62 -11.89
N VAL A 212 2.43 -6.38 -11.70
CA VAL A 212 1.53 -5.70 -12.61
C VAL A 212 2.34 -4.75 -13.52
N HIS A 213 2.18 -4.94 -14.83
CA HIS A 213 2.79 -4.12 -15.87
C HIS A 213 1.73 -3.74 -16.90
N ASP A 214 1.59 -2.45 -17.20
CA ASP A 214 0.62 -1.91 -18.17
C ASP A 214 -0.80 -2.47 -18.01
N GLY A 215 -1.25 -2.60 -16.76
CA GLY A 215 -2.58 -3.08 -16.42
C GLY A 215 -2.80 -4.58 -16.59
N ARG A 216 -1.75 -5.37 -16.76
CA ARG A 216 -1.77 -6.84 -16.87
C ARG A 216 -0.92 -7.47 -15.80
N ILE A 217 -1.20 -8.72 -15.44
CA ILE A 217 -0.26 -9.53 -14.64
C ILE A 217 0.82 -10.03 -15.58
N ALA A 218 2.06 -9.58 -15.34
CA ALA A 218 3.24 -9.98 -16.08
C ALA A 218 3.97 -11.17 -15.41
N TYR A 219 3.81 -11.31 -14.08
CA TYR A 219 4.38 -12.41 -13.31
C TYR A 219 3.46 -12.74 -12.14
N ASP A 220 3.41 -14.00 -11.78
CA ASP A 220 2.68 -14.52 -10.63
C ASP A 220 3.39 -15.78 -10.12
N GLY A 221 4.06 -15.71 -8.98
CA GLY A 221 4.87 -16.82 -8.47
C GLY A 221 5.50 -16.57 -7.11
N PRO A 222 6.19 -17.61 -6.54
CA PRO A 222 6.78 -17.55 -5.20
C PRO A 222 8.07 -16.71 -5.14
N GLU A 223 8.73 -16.50 -6.27
CA GLU A 223 9.96 -15.71 -6.30
C GLU A 223 9.62 -14.22 -6.40
N ILE A 224 10.35 -13.39 -5.63
CA ILE A 224 10.23 -11.95 -5.73
C ILE A 224 11.17 -11.50 -6.84
N PRO A 225 10.66 -11.05 -8.00
CA PRO A 225 11.52 -10.57 -9.07
C PRO A 225 12.32 -9.36 -8.58
N GLU A 226 13.62 -9.36 -8.86
CA GLU A 226 14.43 -8.18 -8.65
C GLU A 226 13.83 -7.02 -9.46
N PRO A 227 13.75 -5.80 -8.89
CA PRO A 227 13.34 -4.64 -9.65
C PRO A 227 14.25 -4.55 -10.86
N ALA A 228 13.69 -4.49 -12.08
CA ALA A 228 14.45 -4.33 -13.31
C ALA A 228 15.36 -3.11 -13.10
N GLY A 229 16.64 -3.38 -12.88
CA GLY A 229 17.65 -2.34 -12.65
C GLY A 229 17.57 -1.37 -13.80
N HIS A 230 17.66 -0.08 -13.52
CA HIS A 230 18.08 0.86 -14.53
C HIS A 230 19.36 0.26 -15.14
N HIS A 231 19.26 -0.23 -16.38
CA HIS A 231 20.44 -0.53 -17.14
C HIS A 231 21.25 0.76 -17.10
N ALA A 232 22.29 0.77 -16.25
CA ALA A 232 23.33 1.75 -16.37
C ALA A 232 23.80 1.61 -17.81
N ASP A 233 23.57 2.65 -18.60
CA ASP A 233 24.12 2.78 -19.94
C ASP A 233 25.61 2.50 -19.84
N ALA A 234 25.99 1.29 -20.22
CA ALA A 234 27.38 0.91 -20.34
C ALA A 234 27.94 1.65 -21.54
N GLY A 235 28.79 2.64 -21.27
CA GLY A 235 29.83 3.04 -22.16
C GLY A 235 29.43 4.03 -23.25
N HIS A 236 29.26 5.29 -22.94
CA HIS A 236 29.75 6.34 -23.80
C HIS A 236 31.05 6.85 -23.20
N ASP A 237 32.12 6.22 -23.68
CA ASP A 237 33.51 6.64 -23.55
C ASP A 237 33.67 7.96 -24.37
N HIS A 238 33.41 9.09 -23.71
CA HIS A 238 33.74 10.39 -24.27
C HIS A 238 35.24 10.60 -24.08
N GLN A 239 35.99 10.17 -25.10
CA GLN A 239 37.35 10.63 -25.35
C GLN A 239 37.32 12.15 -25.41
N HIS A 240 37.79 12.79 -24.34
CA HIS A 240 38.20 14.18 -24.36
C HIS A 240 39.44 14.32 -25.22
N GLN A 241 39.26 14.68 -26.50
CA GLN A 241 40.33 15.23 -27.33
C GLN A 241 40.69 16.59 -26.74
N HIS A 242 41.89 16.64 -26.17
CA HIS A 242 42.56 17.89 -25.87
C HIS A 242 42.81 18.60 -27.20
N CYS A 243 42.04 19.66 -27.49
CA CYS A 243 42.43 20.64 -28.48
C CYS A 243 43.46 21.56 -27.84
N ALA A 244 44.65 21.58 -28.46
CA ALA A 244 45.77 22.44 -28.14
C ALA A 244 45.36 23.92 -28.22
N GLU A 245 45.90 24.70 -27.31
CA GLU A 245 45.83 26.15 -27.27
C GLU A 245 46.52 26.72 -28.52
N ASP A 246 45.82 27.59 -29.26
CA ASP A 246 46.39 28.50 -30.24
C ASP A 246 46.52 29.90 -29.58
N PRO A 247 47.76 30.41 -29.37
CA PRO A 247 47.99 31.69 -28.72
C PRO A 247 48.10 32.79 -29.74
N SER A 248 47.03 33.30 -30.28
CA SER A 248 47.06 34.57 -31.00
C SER A 248 45.67 35.19 -31.07
N LEU A 249 45.45 36.16 -30.21
CA LEU A 249 44.80 37.47 -30.47
C LEU A 249 44.52 38.20 -29.14
N ALA A 250 45.59 38.83 -28.68
CA ALA A 250 45.44 39.98 -27.79
C ALA A 250 45.00 41.22 -28.63
N ILE A 251 44.46 42.17 -27.90
CA ILE A 251 44.17 43.58 -28.29
C ILE A 251 42.72 43.78 -28.82
N VAL A 252 41.86 44.39 -28.03
CA VAL A 252 41.54 45.83 -28.06
C VAL A 252 40.80 46.25 -26.80
N ARG A 253 41.38 47.24 -26.13
CA ARG A 253 40.79 48.11 -25.07
C ARG A 253 39.80 49.11 -25.67
N GLY A 254 38.86 49.60 -24.84
CA GLY A 254 38.18 50.86 -25.00
C GLY A 254 36.80 50.78 -24.41
N ALA A 255 36.57 51.15 -23.16
CA ALA A 255 36.26 52.50 -22.65
C ALA A 255 34.95 53.07 -23.28
N VAL A 256 33.96 53.31 -22.47
CA VAL A 256 33.38 54.64 -22.21
C VAL A 256 32.04 54.48 -21.50
N ASP A 257 31.99 55.02 -20.27
CA ASP A 257 30.94 55.77 -19.60
C ASP A 257 29.62 56.03 -20.34
N ARG A 258 28.52 55.71 -19.70
CA ARG A 258 27.55 56.61 -19.02
C ARG A 258 26.39 55.85 -18.41
#